data_f58b1cda834c970c621be186f2e6823b
#
_entry.id   f58b1cda834c970c621be186f2e6823b
#
_cell.length_a   1.000
_cell.length_b   1.000
_cell.length_c   1.000
_cell.angle_alpha   90.00
_cell.angle_beta   90.00
_cell.angle_gamma   90.00
#
_symmetry.space_group_name_H-M   'P 1'
#
loop_
_entity.id
_entity.type
_entity.pdbx_description
1 polymer ?
#
loop_
_entity_poly.entity_id
_entity_poly.type
_entity_poly.pdbx_seq_one_letter_code
_entity_poly.pdbx_strand_id
1 'polypeptide(L)'
;MRLMPAFLSGFRINHCLKHLRRPRIAGGLLGLALGFGGGACGPAELAGDTWTLREAHGSAESGNGLSTNGLSTNGLSTNGLSTHGLSINGLSTIEFSHWFNQDPARADELMRYIIRCAAKANQQRKYTNPVTGVKYTWEGGLGLAPNWATGAPATAQEEEIVSACLAAHANKFGISVAISVLGRDARDSALPYTEQELSTFSEREACFFGNLFDGTGVFAATDRGYLREDESTVRACGLPSSPAHADCLPIIHAGTCESLCQRAATAALPFGWESGEPPYYETCTYNGRTFQPLTTRLQPRDIHRCGDGVCQLTERCGDGVVAGSCQADCGTCPY
;
A
#
# COMPACT_ATOMS: atom_id res chain seq x y z
N MET A 1 -42.32 -23.37 3.91
CA MET A 1 -42.92 -22.02 3.81
C MET A 1 -42.91 -21.41 5.19
N ARG A 2 -41.85 -20.70 5.57
CA ARG A 2 -41.74 -19.85 6.76
C ARG A 2 -40.81 -18.66 6.41
N LEU A 3 -41.41 -17.50 6.31
CA LEU A 3 -40.81 -16.20 6.12
C LEU A 3 -40.10 -15.77 7.42
N MET A 4 -38.84 -15.32 7.32
CA MET A 4 -38.15 -14.57 8.38
C MET A 4 -37.97 -13.09 7.96
N PRO A 5 -38.16 -12.15 8.88
CA PRO A 5 -38.14 -10.72 8.57
C PRO A 5 -36.72 -10.15 8.52
N ALA A 6 -36.54 -9.16 7.63
CA ALA A 6 -35.36 -8.37 7.47
C ALA A 6 -35.16 -7.40 8.65
N PHE A 7 -33.96 -7.39 9.25
CA PHE A 7 -33.51 -6.37 10.19
C PHE A 7 -32.80 -5.25 9.43
N LEU A 8 -33.43 -4.09 9.36
CA LEU A 8 -32.83 -2.83 8.96
C LEU A 8 -32.09 -2.24 10.17
N SER A 9 -30.77 -2.24 10.14
CA SER A 9 -29.93 -1.53 11.11
C SER A 9 -29.59 -0.15 10.56
N GLY A 10 -30.18 0.88 11.19
CA GLY A 10 -29.95 2.29 10.83
C GLY A 10 -28.60 2.79 11.34
N PHE A 11 -27.81 3.33 10.44
CA PHE A 11 -26.60 4.09 10.76
C PHE A 11 -26.98 5.45 11.33
N ARG A 12 -26.61 5.71 12.58
CA ARG A 12 -26.70 7.05 13.20
C ARG A 12 -25.41 7.82 12.93
N ILE A 13 -25.54 8.92 12.19
CA ILE A 13 -24.49 9.91 12.03
C ILE A 13 -24.47 10.79 13.28
N ASN A 14 -23.38 10.73 14.06
CA ASN A 14 -23.18 11.62 15.19
C ASN A 14 -22.69 12.99 14.73
N HIS A 15 -23.54 13.99 14.84
CA HIS A 15 -23.19 15.40 14.72
C HIS A 15 -22.42 15.87 15.96
N CYS A 16 -21.21 16.34 15.76
CA CYS A 16 -20.40 17.02 16.78
C CYS A 16 -20.93 18.47 16.96
N LEU A 17 -21.77 18.72 17.98
CA LEU A 17 -22.20 20.05 18.40
C LEU A 17 -21.19 20.63 19.40
N LYS A 18 -20.40 21.60 19.00
CA LYS A 18 -19.57 22.40 19.89
C LYS A 18 -20.42 23.45 20.59
N HIS A 19 -20.45 23.39 21.92
CA HIS A 19 -21.04 24.42 22.80
C HIS A 19 -20.26 25.73 22.68
N LEU A 20 -20.92 26.77 22.15
CA LEU A 20 -20.46 28.16 22.20
C LEU A 20 -20.90 28.75 23.55
N ARG A 21 -19.96 29.01 24.46
CA ARG A 21 -20.18 29.89 25.64
C ARG A 21 -20.14 31.35 25.18
N ARG A 22 -21.21 32.10 25.45
CA ARG A 22 -21.28 33.55 25.27
C ARG A 22 -20.52 34.26 26.40
N PRO A 23 -19.64 35.26 26.11
CA PRO A 23 -19.18 36.20 27.12
C PRO A 23 -20.15 37.38 27.26
N ARG A 24 -20.38 37.80 28.51
CA ARG A 24 -21.13 38.97 28.89
C ARG A 24 -20.28 40.24 28.56
N ILE A 25 -20.92 41.20 27.91
CA ILE A 25 -20.35 42.52 27.57
C ILE A 25 -20.56 43.44 28.73
N ALA A 26 -19.47 44.01 29.25
CA ALA A 26 -19.47 45.27 30.04
C ALA A 26 -18.75 46.32 29.22
N GLY A 27 -19.38 47.49 29.12
CA GLY A 27 -19.08 48.53 28.17
C GLY A 27 -17.77 49.30 28.38
N GLY A 28 -17.27 49.87 27.31
CA GLY A 28 -16.20 50.87 27.27
C GLY A 28 -15.98 51.31 25.84
N LEU A 29 -16.28 52.57 25.57
CA LEU A 29 -16.09 53.27 24.27
C LEU A 29 -14.60 53.48 23.95
N LEU A 30 -14.23 53.38 22.73
CA LEU A 30 -13.44 54.22 21.80
C LEU A 30 -12.46 53.40 20.96
N GLY A 31 -12.48 53.66 19.65
CA GLY A 31 -11.32 53.48 18.80
C GLY A 31 -11.55 52.63 17.54
N LEU A 32 -11.75 53.31 16.41
CA LEU A 32 -11.75 52.77 15.04
C LEU A 32 -10.51 51.95 14.74
N ALA A 33 -10.72 50.76 14.14
CA ALA A 33 -9.90 50.26 13.02
C ALA A 33 -10.63 49.11 12.32
N LEU A 34 -10.98 49.30 11.06
CA LEU A 34 -11.52 48.34 10.14
C LEU A 34 -10.48 47.27 9.83
N GLY A 35 -10.79 46.03 10.15
CA GLY A 35 -10.07 44.83 9.74
C GLY A 35 -11.05 43.70 9.48
N PHE A 36 -11.59 43.66 8.24
CA PHE A 36 -12.37 42.49 7.78
C PHE A 36 -11.43 41.29 7.64
N GLY A 37 -11.33 40.47 8.65
CA GLY A 37 -10.74 39.14 8.60
C GLY A 37 -11.85 38.08 8.46
N GLY A 38 -12.34 37.89 7.25
CA GLY A 38 -13.24 36.78 6.94
C GLY A 38 -12.45 35.47 7.03
N GLY A 39 -12.61 34.73 8.13
CA GLY A 39 -12.16 33.35 8.24
C GLY A 39 -13.05 32.46 7.38
N ALA A 40 -12.72 32.31 6.11
CA ALA A 40 -13.26 31.25 5.27
C ALA A 40 -12.67 29.93 5.75
N CYS A 41 -13.54 29.05 6.31
CA CYS A 41 -13.23 27.63 6.38
C CYS A 41 -13.22 27.10 4.93
N GLY A 42 -12.08 27.21 4.27
CA GLY A 42 -11.83 26.48 3.04
C GLY A 42 -11.70 24.98 3.36
N PRO A 43 -12.11 24.08 2.45
CA PRO A 43 -11.76 22.69 2.58
C PRO A 43 -10.24 22.60 2.69
N ALA A 44 -9.74 21.78 3.62
CA ALA A 44 -8.33 21.49 3.71
C ALA A 44 -7.94 20.89 2.34
N GLU A 45 -7.28 21.71 1.50
CA GLU A 45 -6.54 21.19 0.37
C GLU A 45 -5.53 20.21 0.96
N LEU A 46 -5.79 18.92 0.72
CA LEU A 46 -4.74 17.92 0.80
C LEU A 46 -3.63 18.44 -0.08
N ALA A 47 -2.57 18.95 0.56
CA ALA A 47 -1.36 19.34 -0.13
C ALA A 47 -1.00 18.15 -1.00
N GLY A 48 -1.19 18.30 -2.30
CA GLY A 48 -0.72 17.34 -3.25
C GLY A 48 0.78 17.30 -3.12
N ASP A 49 1.29 16.29 -2.42
CA ASP A 49 2.71 16.01 -2.39
C ASP A 49 3.15 15.83 -3.83
N THR A 50 3.69 16.90 -4.41
CA THR A 50 4.45 16.83 -5.64
C THR A 50 5.71 16.04 -5.32
N TRP A 51 5.60 14.72 -5.48
CA TRP A 51 6.74 13.81 -5.43
C TRP A 51 7.67 14.18 -6.57
N THR A 52 8.61 15.08 -6.31
CA THR A 52 9.78 15.23 -7.17
C THR A 52 10.55 13.93 -7.05
N LEU A 53 10.39 13.05 -8.06
CA LEU A 53 11.27 11.91 -8.26
C LEU A 53 12.70 12.48 -8.36
N ARG A 54 13.45 12.40 -7.25
CA ARG A 54 14.91 12.47 -7.34
C ARG A 54 15.31 11.32 -8.24
N GLU A 55 16.06 11.62 -9.28
CA GLU A 55 16.82 10.60 -10.01
C GLU A 55 17.76 9.92 -9.02
N ALA A 56 17.25 8.89 -8.37
CA ALA A 56 18.02 8.02 -7.51
C ALA A 56 18.60 6.93 -8.40
N HIS A 57 19.83 7.10 -8.80
CA HIS A 57 20.63 5.97 -9.20
C HIS A 57 20.66 4.99 -8.01
N GLY A 58 19.83 3.95 -8.06
CA GLY A 58 20.01 2.74 -7.29
C GLY A 58 19.19 2.56 -6.01
N SER A 59 18.06 3.23 -5.78
CA SER A 59 17.20 2.85 -4.66
C SER A 59 15.82 2.40 -5.11
N ALA A 60 15.41 1.22 -4.65
CA ALA A 60 14.05 0.70 -4.81
C ALA A 60 13.09 1.28 -3.75
N GLU A 61 13.38 2.50 -3.25
CA GLU A 61 12.49 3.22 -2.34
C GLU A 61 11.19 3.56 -3.06
N SER A 62 10.07 3.14 -2.50
CA SER A 62 8.74 3.36 -3.08
C SER A 62 7.75 3.80 -2.01
N GLY A 63 6.89 4.78 -2.32
CA GLY A 63 5.74 5.09 -1.49
C GLY A 63 4.63 4.07 -1.72
N ASN A 64 4.01 3.62 -0.63
CA ASN A 64 2.79 2.80 -0.67
C ASN A 64 1.59 3.62 -0.20
N GLY A 65 0.40 3.13 -0.37
CA GLY A 65 -0.85 3.83 0.00
C GLY A 65 -2.03 3.29 -0.80
N LEU A 66 -1.80 2.24 -1.60
CA LEU A 66 -2.89 1.51 -2.24
C LEU A 66 -3.78 0.91 -1.15
N SER A 67 -5.09 1.20 -1.20
CA SER A 67 -6.01 0.59 -0.25
C SER A 67 -6.24 -0.89 -0.59
N THR A 68 -6.44 -1.74 0.43
CA THR A 68 -6.81 -3.14 0.21
C THR A 68 -8.15 -3.26 -0.52
N ASN A 69 -9.03 -2.26 -0.38
CA ASN A 69 -10.27 -2.18 -1.16
C ASN A 69 -9.99 -2.01 -2.66
N GLY A 70 -8.94 -1.28 -3.05
CA GLY A 70 -8.49 -1.19 -4.44
C GLY A 70 -8.08 -2.54 -5.02
N LEU A 71 -7.46 -3.40 -4.22
CA LEU A 71 -7.12 -4.76 -4.64
C LEU A 71 -8.34 -5.70 -4.70
N SER A 72 -9.30 -5.58 -3.79
CA SER A 72 -10.46 -6.50 -3.71
C SER A 72 -11.45 -6.32 -4.86
N THR A 73 -11.50 -5.15 -5.49
CA THR A 73 -12.36 -4.85 -6.65
C THR A 73 -11.61 -4.96 -7.98
N ASN A 74 -10.57 -5.76 -8.01
CA ASN A 74 -9.57 -5.71 -9.04
C ASN A 74 -10.07 -5.98 -10.46
N GLY A 75 -10.87 -7.00 -10.69
CA GLY A 75 -11.21 -7.41 -12.06
C GLY A 75 -9.99 -7.52 -13.00
N LEU A 76 -8.79 -7.75 -12.45
CA LEU A 76 -7.54 -7.76 -13.23
C LEU A 76 -7.52 -8.90 -14.25
N SER A 77 -8.17 -10.01 -13.93
CA SER A 77 -8.34 -11.15 -14.85
C SER A 77 -9.26 -10.84 -16.04
N THR A 78 -10.10 -9.80 -15.96
CA THR A 78 -11.14 -9.49 -16.95
C THR A 78 -10.92 -8.18 -17.68
N ASN A 79 -9.95 -7.36 -17.28
CA ASN A 79 -9.71 -6.04 -17.88
C ASN A 79 -8.91 -6.06 -19.19
N GLY A 80 -8.49 -7.22 -19.66
CA GLY A 80 -7.74 -7.40 -20.90
C GLY A 80 -6.26 -6.95 -20.84
N LEU A 81 -5.79 -6.35 -19.76
CA LEU A 81 -4.43 -5.83 -19.70
C LEU A 81 -3.35 -6.91 -19.77
N SER A 82 -3.60 -8.08 -19.18
CA SER A 82 -2.65 -9.19 -19.21
C SER A 82 -2.46 -9.73 -20.65
N THR A 83 -3.47 -9.66 -21.48
CA THR A 83 -3.45 -10.17 -22.87
C THR A 83 -3.06 -9.11 -23.90
N HIS A 84 -3.37 -7.84 -23.66
CA HIS A 84 -3.17 -6.74 -24.62
C HIS A 84 -2.02 -5.79 -24.27
N GLY A 85 -1.35 -6.02 -23.13
CA GLY A 85 -0.20 -5.23 -22.69
C GLY A 85 -0.56 -3.85 -22.13
N LEU A 86 0.46 -3.17 -21.60
CA LEU A 86 0.36 -1.83 -21.01
C LEU A 86 0.72 -0.71 -22.01
N SER A 87 0.53 -0.95 -23.30
CA SER A 87 0.67 0.06 -24.35
C SER A 87 -0.63 0.85 -24.57
N ILE A 88 -0.57 1.89 -25.40
CA ILE A 88 -1.76 2.63 -25.82
C ILE A 88 -2.81 1.68 -26.42
N ASN A 89 -2.40 0.67 -27.17
CA ASN A 89 -3.32 -0.29 -27.78
C ASN A 89 -4.05 -1.12 -26.71
N GLY A 90 -3.34 -1.63 -25.68
CA GLY A 90 -3.93 -2.37 -24.58
C GLY A 90 -4.91 -1.53 -23.75
N LEU A 91 -4.56 -0.27 -23.51
CA LEU A 91 -5.41 0.68 -22.79
C LEU A 91 -6.60 1.19 -23.62
N SER A 92 -6.64 0.91 -24.93
CA SER A 92 -7.74 1.34 -25.82
C SER A 92 -8.73 0.21 -26.13
N THR A 93 -8.61 -0.93 -25.45
CA THR A 93 -9.53 -2.06 -25.65
C THR A 93 -10.90 -1.80 -25.02
N ILE A 94 -11.92 -2.47 -25.53
CA ILE A 94 -13.29 -2.37 -25.02
C ILE A 94 -13.34 -2.94 -23.58
N GLU A 95 -12.64 -4.04 -23.33
CA GLU A 95 -12.54 -4.70 -22.04
C GLU A 95 -11.95 -3.77 -20.98
N PHE A 96 -10.83 -3.10 -21.30
CA PHE A 96 -10.22 -2.11 -20.40
C PHE A 96 -11.15 -0.93 -20.15
N SER A 97 -11.75 -0.37 -21.20
CA SER A 97 -12.67 0.77 -21.06
C SER A 97 -13.89 0.39 -20.21
N HIS A 98 -14.46 -0.80 -20.42
CA HIS A 98 -15.61 -1.28 -19.64
C HIS A 98 -15.24 -1.44 -18.16
N TRP A 99 -14.13 -2.10 -17.87
CA TRP A 99 -13.62 -2.28 -16.51
C TRP A 99 -13.34 -0.94 -15.83
N PHE A 100 -12.66 -0.03 -16.53
CA PHE A 100 -12.29 1.28 -15.98
C PHE A 100 -13.52 2.12 -15.61
N ASN A 101 -14.59 2.05 -16.41
CA ASN A 101 -15.81 2.83 -16.20
C ASN A 101 -16.76 2.24 -15.15
N GLN A 102 -16.50 1.07 -14.59
CA GLN A 102 -17.27 0.54 -13.46
C GLN A 102 -17.03 1.38 -12.18
N ASP A 103 -15.77 1.75 -11.91
CA ASP A 103 -15.38 2.66 -10.83
C ASP A 103 -14.09 3.40 -11.24
N PRO A 104 -14.19 4.53 -11.95
CA PRO A 104 -13.03 5.23 -12.48
C PRO A 104 -12.02 5.69 -11.42
N ALA A 105 -12.47 6.01 -10.20
CA ALA A 105 -11.59 6.48 -9.14
C ALA A 105 -10.69 5.34 -8.64
N ARG A 106 -11.26 4.16 -8.40
CA ARG A 106 -10.50 2.96 -8.00
C ARG A 106 -9.65 2.41 -9.12
N ALA A 107 -10.17 2.44 -10.36
CA ALA A 107 -9.41 2.02 -11.53
C ALA A 107 -8.18 2.92 -11.73
N ASP A 108 -8.30 4.24 -11.57
CA ASP A 108 -7.18 5.18 -11.62
C ASP A 108 -6.16 4.88 -10.51
N GLU A 109 -6.60 4.71 -9.28
CA GLU A 109 -5.72 4.33 -8.16
C GLU A 109 -4.96 3.04 -8.48
N LEU A 110 -5.66 1.97 -8.87
CA LEU A 110 -5.04 0.68 -9.18
C LEU A 110 -4.07 0.77 -10.36
N MET A 111 -4.45 1.47 -11.44
CA MET A 111 -3.57 1.67 -12.60
C MET A 111 -2.30 2.43 -12.26
N ARG A 112 -2.35 3.39 -11.36
CA ARG A 112 -1.18 4.10 -10.86
C ARG A 112 -0.15 3.13 -10.25
N TYR A 113 -0.61 2.16 -9.47
CA TYR A 113 0.29 1.15 -8.88
C TYR A 113 0.68 0.06 -9.87
N ILE A 114 -0.19 -0.37 -10.76
CA ILE A 114 0.18 -1.31 -11.84
C ILE A 114 1.32 -0.73 -12.67
N ILE A 115 1.19 0.51 -13.12
CA ILE A 115 2.23 1.15 -13.96
C ILE A 115 3.51 1.40 -13.15
N ARG A 116 3.40 1.81 -11.88
CA ARG A 116 4.55 1.97 -10.98
C ARG A 116 5.32 0.65 -10.81
N CYS A 117 4.62 -0.46 -10.65
CA CYS A 117 5.23 -1.78 -10.53
C CYS A 117 5.83 -2.26 -11.86
N ALA A 118 5.07 -2.21 -12.95
CA ALA A 118 5.44 -2.84 -14.21
C ALA A 118 6.47 -2.04 -15.02
N ALA A 119 6.32 -0.72 -15.11
CA ALA A 119 7.12 0.14 -15.97
C ALA A 119 8.27 0.81 -15.22
N LYS A 120 9.35 1.16 -15.93
CA LYS A 120 10.51 1.86 -15.36
C LYS A 120 10.17 3.31 -15.03
N ALA A 121 10.89 3.93 -14.08
CA ALA A 121 10.68 5.28 -13.59
C ALA A 121 10.66 6.38 -14.66
N ASN A 122 11.34 6.17 -15.79
CA ASN A 122 11.35 7.13 -16.92
C ASN A 122 10.25 6.89 -17.95
N GLN A 123 9.30 6.02 -17.67
CA GLN A 123 8.18 5.68 -18.54
C GLN A 123 6.88 6.17 -17.93
N GLN A 124 5.95 6.58 -18.79
CA GLN A 124 4.59 6.93 -18.38
C GLN A 124 3.56 6.27 -19.28
N ARG A 125 2.32 6.15 -18.80
CA ARG A 125 1.17 5.69 -19.58
C ARG A 125 0.08 6.75 -19.53
N LYS A 126 -0.51 7.00 -20.69
CA LYS A 126 -1.61 7.98 -20.84
C LYS A 126 -2.85 7.26 -21.33
N TYR A 127 -3.97 7.58 -20.73
CA TYR A 127 -5.28 7.09 -21.10
C TYR A 127 -6.26 8.25 -21.18
N THR A 128 -7.03 8.33 -22.26
CA THR A 128 -8.16 9.24 -22.35
C THR A 128 -9.42 8.38 -22.31
N ASN A 129 -10.22 8.55 -21.27
CA ASN A 129 -11.46 7.81 -21.13
C ASN A 129 -12.41 8.16 -22.27
N PRO A 130 -12.80 7.22 -23.12
CA PRO A 130 -13.62 7.52 -24.31
C PRO A 130 -15.06 7.92 -23.96
N VAL A 131 -15.52 7.61 -22.73
CA VAL A 131 -16.88 7.95 -22.28
C VAL A 131 -16.94 9.37 -21.72
N THR A 132 -15.94 9.76 -20.91
CA THR A 132 -15.96 11.03 -20.19
C THR A 132 -15.03 12.09 -20.78
N GLY A 133 -14.08 11.71 -21.63
CA GLY A 133 -13.03 12.58 -22.15
C GLY A 133 -11.92 12.92 -21.12
N VAL A 134 -12.01 12.42 -19.89
CA VAL A 134 -11.01 12.66 -18.83
C VAL A 134 -9.68 12.00 -19.21
N LYS A 135 -8.60 12.71 -18.98
CA LYS A 135 -7.24 12.24 -19.26
C LYS A 135 -6.55 11.80 -17.96
N TYR A 136 -5.95 10.63 -18.01
CA TYR A 136 -5.17 10.04 -16.94
C TYR A 136 -3.72 9.89 -17.36
N THR A 137 -2.79 10.06 -16.45
CA THR A 137 -1.35 9.84 -16.66
C THR A 137 -0.79 9.11 -15.46
N TRP A 138 -0.12 7.99 -15.72
CA TRP A 138 0.48 7.14 -14.69
C TRP A 138 1.97 7.01 -14.94
N GLU A 139 2.76 7.25 -13.90
CA GLU A 139 4.21 7.20 -13.93
C GLU A 139 4.71 5.81 -13.58
N GLY A 140 5.73 5.34 -14.30
CA GLY A 140 6.44 4.11 -13.99
C GLY A 140 7.32 4.25 -12.75
N GLY A 141 7.86 3.12 -12.28
CA GLY A 141 8.69 3.06 -11.08
C GLY A 141 9.69 1.91 -11.12
N LEU A 142 9.30 0.73 -10.67
CA LEU A 142 10.20 -0.39 -10.42
C LEU A 142 10.63 -1.16 -11.68
N GLY A 143 9.82 -1.13 -12.75
CA GLY A 143 10.16 -1.80 -14.01
C GLY A 143 10.17 -3.33 -13.96
N LEU A 144 9.32 -3.91 -13.11
CA LEU A 144 9.30 -5.35 -12.81
C LEU A 144 8.81 -6.22 -13.96
N ALA A 145 7.99 -5.67 -14.87
CA ALA A 145 7.37 -6.40 -15.98
C ALA A 145 7.72 -5.77 -17.35
N PRO A 146 8.98 -5.92 -17.80
CA PRO A 146 9.50 -5.18 -18.95
C PRO A 146 8.84 -5.54 -20.28
N ASN A 147 8.39 -6.80 -20.51
CA ASN A 147 7.68 -7.18 -21.73
C ASN A 147 6.26 -6.61 -21.73
N TRP A 148 5.55 -6.78 -20.62
CA TRP A 148 4.20 -6.23 -20.44
C TRP A 148 4.19 -4.70 -20.57
N ALA A 149 5.17 -4.05 -19.96
CA ALA A 149 5.35 -2.60 -20.07
C ALA A 149 5.58 -2.13 -21.50
N THR A 150 6.17 -2.92 -22.39
CA THR A 150 6.38 -2.57 -23.80
C THR A 150 5.17 -2.89 -24.70
N GLY A 151 4.13 -3.49 -24.15
CA GLY A 151 2.87 -3.76 -24.87
C GLY A 151 2.71 -5.20 -25.33
N ALA A 152 3.62 -6.09 -24.95
CA ALA A 152 3.40 -7.53 -25.14
C ALA A 152 2.39 -8.06 -24.09
N PRO A 153 1.75 -9.21 -24.35
CA PRO A 153 1.04 -9.92 -23.30
C PRO A 153 1.93 -10.18 -22.08
N ALA A 154 1.35 -10.11 -20.88
CA ALA A 154 2.07 -10.44 -19.68
C ALA A 154 2.48 -11.92 -19.68
N THR A 155 3.70 -12.21 -19.22
CA THR A 155 4.08 -13.58 -18.88
C THR A 155 3.55 -13.92 -17.49
N ALA A 156 3.48 -15.22 -17.15
CA ALA A 156 3.07 -15.64 -15.82
C ALA A 156 3.95 -15.02 -14.71
N GLN A 157 5.26 -14.92 -14.95
CA GLN A 157 6.20 -14.28 -14.04
C GLN A 157 5.93 -12.77 -13.88
N GLU A 158 5.56 -12.08 -14.97
CA GLU A 158 5.20 -10.66 -14.90
C GLU A 158 3.89 -10.44 -14.15
N GLU A 159 2.90 -11.30 -14.30
CA GLU A 159 1.68 -11.28 -13.51
C GLU A 159 1.95 -11.52 -12.02
N GLU A 160 2.76 -12.53 -11.69
CA GLU A 160 3.13 -12.85 -10.31
C GLU A 160 3.88 -11.70 -9.64
N ILE A 161 4.93 -11.18 -10.27
CA ILE A 161 5.74 -10.13 -9.64
C ILE A 161 5.00 -8.79 -9.52
N VAL A 162 4.13 -8.45 -10.47
CA VAL A 162 3.27 -7.28 -10.37
C VAL A 162 2.21 -7.48 -9.28
N SER A 163 1.64 -8.68 -9.14
CA SER A 163 0.72 -8.99 -8.05
C SER A 163 1.39 -8.87 -6.69
N ALA A 164 2.61 -9.39 -6.53
CA ALA A 164 3.43 -9.22 -5.34
C ALA A 164 3.69 -7.75 -5.04
N CYS A 165 4.01 -6.96 -6.06
CA CYS A 165 4.24 -5.52 -5.93
C CYS A 165 2.98 -4.77 -5.50
N LEU A 166 1.82 -5.07 -6.08
CA LEU A 166 0.54 -4.47 -5.67
C LEU A 166 0.24 -4.77 -4.20
N ALA A 167 0.43 -6.02 -3.77
CA ALA A 167 0.26 -6.41 -2.38
C ALA A 167 1.25 -5.69 -1.45
N ALA A 168 2.52 -5.57 -1.86
CA ALA A 168 3.55 -4.83 -1.13
C ALA A 168 3.22 -3.34 -0.97
N HIS A 169 2.51 -2.72 -1.93
CA HIS A 169 2.09 -1.33 -1.86
C HIS A 169 0.75 -1.11 -1.15
N ALA A 170 0.03 -2.18 -0.83
CA ALA A 170 -1.29 -2.08 -0.21
C ALA A 170 -1.22 -2.05 1.32
N ASN A 171 -2.14 -1.31 1.93
CA ASN A 171 -2.46 -1.40 3.35
C ASN A 171 -3.93 -1.08 3.60
N LYS A 172 -4.47 -1.55 4.71
CA LYS A 172 -5.89 -1.38 5.04
C LYS A 172 -6.30 0.07 5.34
N PHE A 173 -5.35 0.97 5.56
CA PHE A 173 -5.62 2.36 5.89
C PHE A 173 -5.51 3.30 4.69
N GLY A 174 -4.93 2.84 3.55
CA GLY A 174 -4.66 3.69 2.40
C GLY A 174 -3.63 4.80 2.65
N ILE A 175 -2.82 4.68 3.70
CA ILE A 175 -1.83 5.68 4.10
C ILE A 175 -0.48 5.35 3.46
N SER A 176 0.12 6.35 2.80
CA SER A 176 1.45 6.19 2.21
C SER A 176 2.54 6.32 3.27
N VAL A 177 3.38 5.30 3.38
CA VAL A 177 4.66 5.33 4.08
C VAL A 177 5.74 4.88 3.11
N ALA A 178 6.98 5.32 3.31
CA ALA A 178 8.08 4.88 2.47
C ALA A 178 8.43 3.42 2.79
N ILE A 179 8.66 2.61 1.76
CA ILE A 179 9.14 1.23 1.89
C ILE A 179 10.35 1.01 0.99
N SER A 180 11.27 0.16 1.40
CA SER A 180 12.27 -0.43 0.51
C SER A 180 11.69 -1.73 -0.04
N VAL A 181 11.77 -1.90 -1.37
CA VAL A 181 11.28 -3.08 -2.10
C VAL A 181 12.47 -3.80 -2.71
N LEU A 182 12.69 -5.04 -2.30
CA LEU A 182 13.82 -5.86 -2.67
C LEU A 182 13.34 -7.14 -3.36
N GLY A 183 14.14 -7.68 -4.25
CA GLY A 183 13.81 -8.90 -5.01
C GLY A 183 14.38 -8.86 -6.41
N ARG A 184 13.68 -9.49 -7.35
CA ARG A 184 14.06 -9.57 -8.75
C ARG A 184 12.89 -9.15 -9.64
N ASP A 185 13.18 -8.69 -10.86
CA ASP A 185 12.16 -8.48 -11.90
C ASP A 185 11.76 -9.81 -12.57
N ALA A 186 10.77 -9.78 -13.46
CA ALA A 186 10.30 -10.97 -14.17
C ALA A 186 11.35 -11.62 -15.12
N ARG A 187 12.50 -10.99 -15.32
CA ARG A 187 13.65 -11.53 -16.07
C ARG A 187 14.75 -12.04 -15.14
N ASP A 188 14.45 -12.19 -13.87
CA ASP A 188 15.38 -12.64 -12.85
C ASP A 188 16.54 -11.67 -12.58
N SER A 189 16.40 -10.39 -12.95
CA SER A 189 17.38 -9.34 -12.65
C SER A 189 17.12 -8.77 -11.27
N ALA A 190 18.12 -8.75 -10.39
CA ALA A 190 18.01 -8.17 -9.07
C ALA A 190 17.63 -6.68 -9.12
N LEU A 191 16.70 -6.27 -8.27
CA LEU A 191 16.41 -4.86 -8.04
C LEU A 191 17.63 -4.22 -7.35
N PRO A 192 18.11 -3.08 -7.86
CA PRO A 192 19.25 -2.42 -7.24
C PRO A 192 18.87 -1.86 -5.86
N TYR A 193 19.75 -2.02 -4.90
CA TYR A 193 19.66 -1.43 -3.57
C TYR A 193 21.04 -0.97 -3.10
N THR A 194 21.07 -0.15 -2.06
CA THR A 194 22.32 0.36 -1.48
C THR A 194 22.39 0.05 0.01
N GLU A 195 23.60 0.04 0.58
CA GLU A 195 23.82 -0.08 2.03
C GLU A 195 23.11 1.04 2.80
N GLN A 196 23.10 2.26 2.24
CA GLN A 196 22.39 3.39 2.82
C GLN A 196 20.88 3.13 2.88
N GLU A 197 20.30 2.54 1.84
CA GLU A 197 18.90 2.15 1.82
C GLU A 197 18.61 1.10 2.88
N LEU A 198 19.40 0.03 2.97
CA LEU A 198 19.24 -1.02 3.97
C LEU A 198 19.40 -0.48 5.41
N SER A 199 20.28 0.48 5.61
CA SER A 199 20.47 1.17 6.90
C SER A 199 19.27 2.05 7.26
N THR A 200 18.71 2.76 6.29
CA THR A 200 17.54 3.64 6.47
C THR A 200 16.27 2.83 6.73
N PHE A 201 16.07 1.76 5.95
CA PHE A 201 14.96 0.82 6.07
C PHE A 201 15.43 -0.43 6.83
N SER A 202 15.85 -0.25 8.08
CA SER A 202 16.48 -1.32 8.87
C SER A 202 15.51 -2.38 9.36
N GLU A 203 14.20 -2.08 9.43
CA GLU A 203 13.19 -3.03 9.89
C GLU A 203 12.75 -3.96 8.76
N ARG A 204 12.93 -5.26 8.94
CA ARG A 204 12.40 -6.27 8.02
C ARG A 204 10.88 -6.31 8.18
N GLU A 205 10.13 -6.33 7.06
CA GLU A 205 8.68 -6.33 7.11
C GLU A 205 8.11 -7.69 6.69
N ALA A 206 8.08 -7.96 5.40
CA ALA A 206 7.36 -9.11 4.87
C ALA A 206 7.87 -9.55 3.50
N CYS A 207 7.48 -10.76 3.10
CA CYS A 207 7.50 -11.25 1.73
C CYS A 207 6.07 -11.21 1.18
N PHE A 208 5.91 -10.63 0.00
CA PHE A 208 4.66 -10.61 -0.74
C PHE A 208 4.78 -11.46 -2.00
N PHE A 209 3.80 -12.29 -2.29
CA PHE A 209 3.81 -13.20 -3.44
C PHE A 209 2.39 -13.61 -3.84
N GLY A 210 2.23 -14.27 -4.99
CA GLY A 210 0.93 -14.72 -5.49
C GLY A 210 0.62 -14.22 -6.88
N ASN A 211 -0.61 -14.45 -7.38
CA ASN A 211 -1.06 -13.97 -8.68
C ASN A 211 -2.53 -13.55 -8.63
N LEU A 212 -2.80 -12.27 -8.88
CA LEU A 212 -4.14 -11.70 -8.93
C LEU A 212 -4.82 -11.91 -10.30
N PHE A 213 -4.04 -12.22 -11.34
CA PHE A 213 -4.54 -12.32 -12.70
C PHE A 213 -5.10 -13.72 -13.03
N ASP A 214 -4.62 -14.75 -12.36
CA ASP A 214 -5.06 -16.13 -12.56
C ASP A 214 -6.03 -16.65 -11.48
N GLY A 215 -6.40 -15.78 -10.54
CA GLY A 215 -7.31 -16.12 -9.44
C GLY A 215 -6.66 -16.87 -8.27
N THR A 216 -5.35 -17.09 -8.28
CA THR A 216 -4.62 -17.71 -7.14
C THR A 216 -4.70 -16.85 -5.88
N GLY A 217 -4.76 -15.52 -6.03
CA GLY A 217 -4.75 -14.57 -4.94
C GLY A 217 -3.35 -14.11 -4.55
N VAL A 218 -3.26 -13.25 -3.54
CA VAL A 218 -2.01 -12.70 -3.04
C VAL A 218 -1.82 -12.99 -1.57
N PHE A 219 -0.57 -13.19 -1.20
CA PHE A 219 -0.15 -13.65 0.12
C PHE A 219 0.91 -12.73 0.69
N ALA A 220 0.93 -12.61 2.02
CA ALA A 220 1.99 -11.98 2.78
C ALA A 220 2.50 -12.94 3.84
N ALA A 221 3.81 -12.93 4.08
CA ALA A 221 4.43 -13.64 5.19
C ALA A 221 5.35 -12.67 5.94
N THR A 222 5.32 -12.66 7.28
CA THR A 222 6.16 -11.74 8.05
C THR A 222 7.63 -12.13 8.00
N ASP A 223 8.53 -11.15 7.87
CA ASP A 223 9.99 -11.39 7.81
C ASP A 223 10.72 -11.11 9.14
N ARG A 224 10.10 -10.45 10.10
CA ARG A 224 10.66 -10.21 11.44
C ARG A 224 9.93 -10.94 12.58
N GLY A 225 8.84 -11.60 12.30
CA GLY A 225 7.88 -12.09 13.27
C GLY A 225 6.71 -11.12 13.48
N TYR A 226 5.81 -11.48 14.40
CA TYR A 226 4.62 -10.68 14.70
C TYR A 226 4.98 -9.41 15.49
N LEU A 227 4.14 -8.39 15.35
CA LEU A 227 4.22 -7.20 16.21
C LEU A 227 4.03 -7.60 17.68
N ARG A 228 4.78 -6.96 18.56
CA ARG A 228 4.58 -7.11 20.01
C ARG A 228 3.28 -6.41 20.41
N GLU A 229 2.81 -6.69 21.62
CA GLU A 229 1.58 -6.10 22.17
C GLU A 229 1.64 -4.56 22.23
N ASP A 230 2.84 -4.00 22.47
CA ASP A 230 3.11 -2.57 22.53
C ASP A 230 3.43 -1.94 21.17
N GLU A 231 3.39 -2.70 20.06
CA GLU A 231 3.71 -2.21 18.74
C GLU A 231 2.47 -2.11 17.84
N SER A 232 2.45 -1.09 16.97
CA SER A 232 1.46 -0.92 15.92
C SER A 232 2.08 -0.37 14.65
N THR A 233 1.44 -0.58 13.50
CA THR A 233 1.86 -0.01 12.22
C THR A 233 0.70 0.03 11.23
N VAL A 234 0.72 0.99 10.30
CA VAL A 234 -0.20 0.99 9.15
C VAL A 234 0.08 -0.19 8.20
N ARG A 235 1.24 -0.81 8.32
CA ARG A 235 1.71 -1.95 7.51
C ARG A 235 1.29 -3.33 8.07
N ALA A 236 0.19 -3.36 8.81
CA ALA A 236 -0.32 -4.57 9.46
C ALA A 236 -0.63 -5.74 8.50
N CYS A 237 -0.71 -5.51 7.18
CA CYS A 237 -0.85 -6.59 6.20
C CYS A 237 0.42 -7.44 6.07
N GLY A 238 1.59 -6.83 6.19
CA GLY A 238 2.89 -7.54 6.23
C GLY A 238 3.34 -7.87 7.64
N LEU A 239 2.99 -7.02 8.62
CA LEU A 239 3.34 -7.14 10.03
C LEU A 239 2.10 -7.20 10.94
N PRO A 240 1.36 -8.30 10.96
CA PRO A 240 0.25 -8.45 11.90
C PRO A 240 0.75 -8.73 13.33
N SER A 241 -0.10 -8.48 14.34
CA SER A 241 0.18 -8.82 15.73
C SER A 241 0.05 -10.31 16.03
N SER A 242 -0.69 -11.04 15.20
CA SER A 242 -0.80 -12.51 15.25
C SER A 242 -1.41 -13.02 13.94
N PRO A 243 -1.36 -14.34 13.66
CA PRO A 243 -2.04 -14.93 12.50
C PRO A 243 -3.54 -14.64 12.48
N ALA A 244 -4.19 -14.58 13.65
CA ALA A 244 -5.61 -14.32 13.80
C ALA A 244 -6.00 -12.84 13.54
N HIS A 245 -5.04 -11.92 13.58
CA HIS A 245 -5.27 -10.48 13.40
C HIS A 245 -4.75 -9.94 12.06
N ALA A 246 -4.40 -10.82 11.15
CA ALA A 246 -3.97 -10.48 9.79
C ALA A 246 -5.18 -10.25 8.85
N ASP A 247 -6.10 -9.36 9.25
CA ASP A 247 -7.31 -9.05 8.47
C ASP A 247 -7.01 -7.96 7.43
N CYS A 248 -6.50 -8.39 6.29
CA CYS A 248 -6.11 -7.54 5.16
C CYS A 248 -6.62 -8.05 3.81
N LEU A 249 -7.79 -8.68 3.78
CA LEU A 249 -8.34 -9.17 2.50
C LEU A 249 -8.27 -8.09 1.39
N PRO A 250 -7.88 -8.47 0.17
CA PRO A 250 -7.67 -9.83 -0.35
C PRO A 250 -6.28 -10.42 -0.09
N ILE A 251 -5.40 -9.73 0.66
CA ILE A 251 -4.09 -10.26 1.03
C ILE A 251 -4.27 -11.26 2.17
N ILE A 252 -3.88 -12.50 1.93
CA ILE A 252 -3.95 -13.59 2.92
C ILE A 252 -2.59 -13.70 3.62
N HIS A 253 -2.58 -13.64 4.93
CA HIS A 253 -1.35 -13.88 5.69
C HIS A 253 -1.02 -15.37 5.75
N ALA A 254 0.12 -15.76 5.19
CA ALA A 254 0.50 -17.16 4.97
C ALA A 254 1.43 -17.73 6.07
N GLY A 255 1.97 -16.89 6.95
CA GLY A 255 2.92 -17.30 7.99
C GLY A 255 4.19 -16.47 8.04
N THR A 256 5.35 -17.11 8.12
CA THR A 256 6.66 -16.42 8.13
C THR A 256 7.44 -16.64 6.84
N CYS A 257 8.20 -15.64 6.39
CA CYS A 257 9.07 -15.80 5.22
C CYS A 257 10.05 -16.95 5.41
N GLU A 258 10.63 -17.08 6.59
CA GLU A 258 11.59 -18.13 6.91
C GLU A 258 11.03 -19.54 6.68
N SER A 259 9.76 -19.76 6.98
CA SER A 259 9.11 -21.08 6.81
C SER A 259 8.68 -21.37 5.38
N LEU A 260 8.42 -20.35 4.58
CA LEU A 260 7.80 -20.49 3.25
C LEU A 260 8.75 -20.17 2.10
N CYS A 261 9.78 -19.40 2.37
CA CYS A 261 10.60 -18.82 1.31
C CYS A 261 12.08 -19.22 1.44
N GLN A 262 12.77 -19.21 0.30
CA GLN A 262 14.19 -19.52 0.21
C GLN A 262 14.95 -18.27 -0.27
N ARG A 263 16.08 -17.99 0.39
CA ARG A 263 17.04 -16.99 -0.07
C ARG A 263 17.91 -17.60 -1.16
N ALA A 264 18.51 -16.74 -2.00
CA ALA A 264 19.52 -17.20 -2.95
C ALA A 264 20.61 -17.96 -2.20
N ALA A 265 20.99 -19.11 -2.73
CA ALA A 265 22.26 -19.70 -2.35
C ALA A 265 23.36 -18.65 -2.66
N THR A 266 24.21 -18.36 -1.70
CA THR A 266 25.30 -17.38 -1.86
C THR A 266 26.13 -17.74 -3.09
N ALA A 267 25.75 -17.21 -4.25
CA ALA A 267 26.63 -17.15 -5.38
C ALA A 267 27.75 -16.19 -4.97
N ALA A 268 28.99 -16.65 -5.05
CA ALA A 268 30.17 -15.85 -4.76
C ALA A 268 30.01 -14.50 -5.49
N LEU A 269 29.73 -13.43 -4.73
CA LEU A 269 29.61 -12.10 -5.29
C LEU A 269 30.97 -11.72 -5.86
N PRO A 270 31.08 -11.25 -7.10
CA PRO A 270 32.35 -10.82 -7.65
C PRO A 270 32.80 -9.57 -6.86
N PHE A 271 33.98 -9.68 -6.25
CA PHE A 271 34.72 -8.66 -5.55
C PHE A 271 34.25 -8.21 -4.16
N GLY A 272 34.72 -8.86 -3.11
CA GLY A 272 35.03 -8.24 -1.82
C GLY A 272 33.91 -7.99 -0.86
N TRP A 273 32.71 -8.47 -1.11
CA TRP A 273 31.60 -8.45 -0.17
C TRP A 273 31.70 -9.67 0.74
N GLU A 274 31.83 -9.44 2.02
CA GLU A 274 31.77 -10.53 3.00
C GLU A 274 30.43 -11.26 2.82
N SER A 275 30.47 -12.58 2.97
CA SER A 275 29.42 -13.56 2.77
C SER A 275 28.14 -13.22 3.55
N GLY A 276 27.36 -12.24 3.07
CA GLY A 276 26.04 -11.93 3.57
C GLY A 276 24.97 -12.55 2.67
N GLU A 277 24.01 -13.25 3.24
CA GLU A 277 22.81 -13.65 2.53
C GLU A 277 22.14 -12.41 1.90
N PRO A 278 21.60 -12.53 0.65
CA PRO A 278 20.87 -11.43 0.06
C PRO A 278 19.75 -10.95 0.99
N PRO A 279 19.48 -9.63 1.04
CA PRO A 279 18.47 -9.08 1.95
C PRO A 279 17.02 -9.37 1.51
N TYR A 280 16.82 -10.27 0.55
CA TYR A 280 15.55 -10.67 -0.01
C TYR A 280 15.47 -12.18 -0.26
N TYR A 281 14.26 -12.67 -0.49
CA TYR A 281 13.97 -14.06 -0.85
C TYR A 281 13.78 -14.19 -2.37
N GLU A 282 14.16 -15.35 -2.92
CA GLU A 282 14.05 -15.62 -4.36
C GLU A 282 12.77 -16.37 -4.71
N THR A 283 12.35 -17.29 -3.85
CA THR A 283 11.14 -18.09 -4.07
C THR A 283 10.37 -18.25 -2.78
N CYS A 284 9.04 -18.30 -2.86
CA CYS A 284 8.16 -18.67 -1.76
C CYS A 284 7.20 -19.77 -2.24
N THR A 285 7.05 -20.80 -1.42
CA THR A 285 6.12 -21.92 -1.72
C THR A 285 4.94 -21.89 -0.76
N TYR A 286 3.74 -21.82 -1.31
CA TYR A 286 2.51 -21.86 -0.54
C TYR A 286 1.42 -22.64 -1.29
N ASN A 287 0.67 -23.47 -0.59
CA ASN A 287 -0.36 -24.37 -1.16
C ASN A 287 0.15 -25.19 -2.37
N GLY A 288 1.41 -25.66 -2.30
CA GLY A 288 2.02 -26.51 -3.33
C GLY A 288 2.43 -25.78 -4.61
N ARG A 289 2.34 -24.43 -4.64
CA ARG A 289 2.78 -23.60 -5.75
C ARG A 289 3.95 -22.72 -5.30
N THR A 290 4.93 -22.54 -6.18
CA THR A 290 6.08 -21.68 -5.96
C THR A 290 5.92 -20.39 -6.75
N PHE A 291 6.21 -19.25 -6.09
CA PHE A 291 6.08 -17.90 -6.60
C PHE A 291 7.40 -17.15 -6.45
N GLN A 292 7.60 -16.15 -7.29
CA GLN A 292 8.64 -15.14 -7.10
C GLN A 292 8.15 -14.06 -6.14
N PRO A 293 8.78 -13.86 -4.95
CA PRO A 293 8.37 -12.85 -4.00
C PRO A 293 9.04 -11.49 -4.23
N LEU A 294 8.43 -10.45 -3.62
CA LEU A 294 9.11 -9.22 -3.24
C LEU A 294 9.23 -9.16 -1.73
N THR A 295 10.40 -8.75 -1.24
CA THR A 295 10.66 -8.53 0.18
C THR A 295 10.61 -7.04 0.47
N THR A 296 9.96 -6.64 1.55
CA THR A 296 9.86 -5.25 1.95
C THR A 296 10.54 -4.97 3.29
N ARG A 297 10.99 -3.72 3.44
CA ARG A 297 11.58 -3.21 4.66
C ARG A 297 10.99 -1.83 4.98
N LEU A 298 10.95 -1.50 6.28
CA LEU A 298 10.41 -0.25 6.83
C LEU A 298 11.49 0.56 7.50
N GLN A 299 11.22 1.84 7.67
CA GLN A 299 11.98 2.66 8.60
C GLN A 299 11.51 2.35 10.04
N PRO A 300 12.40 2.38 11.04
CA PRO A 300 12.01 2.11 12.43
C PRO A 300 10.86 2.98 12.95
N ARG A 301 10.76 4.21 12.49
CA ARG A 301 9.69 5.15 12.87
C ARG A 301 8.30 4.78 12.37
N ASP A 302 8.18 3.86 11.41
CA ASP A 302 6.89 3.40 10.85
C ASP A 302 6.30 2.22 11.65
N ILE A 303 7.03 1.80 12.70
CA ILE A 303 6.55 0.89 13.75
C ILE A 303 6.40 1.71 15.01
N HIS A 304 5.18 2.03 15.38
CA HIS A 304 4.84 2.85 16.54
C HIS A 304 4.86 2.01 17.81
N ARG A 305 5.15 2.63 18.94
CA ARG A 305 5.18 1.97 20.25
C ARG A 305 4.32 2.71 21.23
N CYS A 306 3.43 1.99 21.87
CA CYS A 306 2.65 2.54 22.97
C CYS A 306 3.55 3.08 24.07
N GLY A 307 3.31 4.31 24.52
CA GLY A 307 4.08 5.03 25.53
C GLY A 307 5.07 6.03 24.93
N ASP A 308 5.00 6.33 23.63
CA ASP A 308 5.84 7.35 22.99
C ASP A 308 5.26 8.78 23.10
N GLY A 309 4.07 8.92 23.67
CA GLY A 309 3.38 10.19 23.91
C GLY A 309 2.51 10.66 22.73
N VAL A 310 2.32 9.85 21.69
CA VAL A 310 1.52 10.16 20.52
C VAL A 310 0.48 9.07 20.28
N CYS A 311 -0.80 9.42 20.30
CA CYS A 311 -1.86 8.49 19.88
C CYS A 311 -1.86 8.37 18.36
N GLN A 312 -1.26 7.34 17.82
CA GLN A 312 -1.19 7.10 16.39
C GLN A 312 -2.51 6.52 15.86
N LEU A 313 -2.73 6.65 14.54
CA LEU A 313 -3.94 6.12 13.87
C LEU A 313 -4.12 4.60 14.08
N THR A 314 -3.04 3.87 14.26
CA THR A 314 -3.00 2.42 14.45
C THR A 314 -3.19 2.02 15.91
N GLU A 315 -3.18 2.99 16.82
CA GLU A 315 -3.43 2.81 18.25
C GLU A 315 -4.86 3.17 18.62
N ARG A 316 -5.37 2.53 19.63
CA ARG A 316 -6.73 2.74 20.13
C ARG A 316 -6.70 3.05 21.60
N CYS A 317 -7.68 3.84 22.07
CA CYS A 317 -7.95 3.92 23.49
C CYS A 317 -8.22 2.52 24.07
N GLY A 318 -7.89 2.30 25.32
CA GLY A 318 -8.18 1.03 26.00
C GLY A 318 -7.12 0.63 27.00
N ASP A 319 -7.30 -0.53 27.62
CA ASP A 319 -6.53 -1.05 28.76
C ASP A 319 -5.32 -1.91 28.38
N GLY A 320 -4.97 -1.99 27.09
CA GLY A 320 -3.83 -2.80 26.62
C GLY A 320 -4.11 -4.30 26.43
N VAL A 321 -5.35 -4.74 26.61
CA VAL A 321 -5.73 -6.17 26.47
C VAL A 321 -5.93 -6.57 24.99
N VAL A 322 -6.14 -5.60 24.11
CA VAL A 322 -6.39 -5.84 22.68
C VAL A 322 -5.23 -5.28 21.85
N ALA A 323 -4.80 -6.01 20.83
CA ALA A 323 -3.74 -5.55 19.91
C ALA A 323 -4.02 -4.15 19.37
N GLY A 324 -3.04 -3.27 19.45
CA GLY A 324 -3.16 -1.85 19.09
C GLY A 324 -3.84 -0.98 20.17
N SER A 325 -4.17 -1.53 21.34
CA SER A 325 -4.68 -0.78 22.49
C SER A 325 -3.54 -0.07 23.21
N CYS A 326 -3.63 1.25 23.31
CA CYS A 326 -2.62 2.07 23.98
C CYS A 326 -3.27 3.13 24.87
N GLN A 327 -3.48 2.79 26.14
CA GLN A 327 -4.02 3.71 27.12
C GLN A 327 -3.05 4.86 27.44
N ALA A 328 -1.72 4.58 27.40
CA ALA A 328 -0.71 5.56 27.73
C ALA A 328 -0.77 6.78 26.81
N ASP A 329 -1.01 6.57 25.51
CA ASP A 329 -1.00 7.63 24.50
C ASP A 329 -2.41 8.07 24.09
N CYS A 330 -3.35 7.13 24.00
CA CYS A 330 -4.73 7.38 23.55
C CYS A 330 -5.76 7.52 24.70
N GLY A 331 -5.37 7.27 25.94
CA GLY A 331 -6.24 7.34 27.11
C GLY A 331 -7.26 6.18 27.20
N THR A 332 -8.18 6.30 28.13
CA THR A 332 -9.30 5.36 28.27
C THR A 332 -10.37 5.63 27.23
N CYS A 333 -11.01 4.58 26.72
CA CYS A 333 -12.12 4.73 25.80
C CYS A 333 -13.30 5.45 26.49
N PRO A 334 -13.93 6.44 25.86
CA PRO A 334 -15.17 7.01 26.37
C PRO A 334 -16.26 5.93 26.33
N TYR A 335 -16.98 5.77 27.42
CA TYR A 335 -18.14 4.88 27.56
C TYR A 335 -19.34 5.40 26.78
#